data_59c856df28c8133e9819bcf9a2616ed7
#
_entry.id   59c856df28c8133e9819bcf9a2616ed7
#
_cell.length_a   1.000
_cell.length_b   1.000
_cell.length_c   1.000
_cell.angle_alpha   90.00
_cell.angle_beta   90.00
_cell.angle_gamma   90.00
#
_symmetry.space_group_name_H-M   'P 1'
#
loop_
_entity.id
_entity.type
_entity.pdbx_description
1 polymer ?
#
loop_
_entity_poly.entity_id
_entity_poly.type
_entity_poly.pdbx_seq_one_letter_code
_entity_poly.pdbx_strand_id
1 'polypeptide(L)'
;MAQGLYDITPLEPFIREGCALLTPNYRLARRIKAEWDTQRMAAGEQVWEPLAVQPLESWLLGQWELAVNLDLLPPIMPLDPNQTLELWRQVICEQAEQSPDYHLLRPDAAAQIASHARDTLQRWQVDMNDRALRQSFTLDQDCGTFLQWLVLFDQLAASTKMR
;
A
#
# COMPACT_ATOMS: atom_id res chain seq x y z
N MET A 1 21.90 28.43 17.40
CA MET A 1 21.03 27.34 17.83
C MET A 1 20.08 27.09 16.66
N ALA A 2 20.23 25.99 15.93
CA ALA A 2 19.29 25.61 14.88
C ALA A 2 17.99 25.17 15.58
N GLN A 3 16.95 26.00 15.56
CA GLN A 3 15.62 25.60 15.95
C GLN A 3 15.20 24.48 15.01
N GLY A 4 14.94 23.28 15.57
CA GLY A 4 14.38 22.18 14.81
C GLY A 4 13.06 22.60 14.15
N LEU A 5 12.87 22.21 12.92
CA LEU A 5 11.68 22.57 12.13
C LEU A 5 10.38 21.92 12.68
N TYR A 6 10.51 20.97 13.58
CA TYR A 6 9.42 20.25 14.20
C TYR A 6 9.65 20.13 15.71
N ASP A 7 8.67 20.55 16.47
CA ASP A 7 8.65 20.32 17.91
C ASP A 7 8.18 18.90 18.20
N ILE A 8 9.09 18.06 18.69
CA ILE A 8 8.78 16.68 19.11
C ILE A 8 8.58 16.55 20.63
N THR A 9 8.66 17.65 21.37
CA THR A 9 8.43 17.67 22.83
C THR A 9 7.12 16.99 23.24
N PRO A 10 5.98 17.15 22.52
CA PRO A 10 4.75 16.44 22.83
C PRO A 10 4.85 14.92 22.72
N LEU A 11 5.83 14.40 22.00
CA LEU A 11 6.02 12.94 21.83
C LEU A 11 6.91 12.33 22.93
N GLU A 12 7.67 13.14 23.67
CA GLU A 12 8.62 12.67 24.68
C GLU A 12 8.00 11.74 25.74
N PRO A 13 6.80 11.98 26.29
CA PRO A 13 6.20 11.06 27.25
C PRO A 13 6.03 9.64 26.68
N PHE A 14 5.52 9.54 25.45
CA PHE A 14 5.30 8.26 24.77
C PHE A 14 6.62 7.56 24.43
N ILE A 15 7.64 8.33 24.05
CA ILE A 15 8.98 7.80 23.78
C ILE A 15 9.57 7.18 25.06
N ARG A 16 9.46 7.86 26.21
CA ARG A 16 9.95 7.38 27.50
C ARG A 16 9.22 6.12 27.98
N GLU A 17 7.95 5.97 27.62
CA GLU A 17 7.16 4.76 27.88
C GLU A 17 7.48 3.60 26.93
N GLY A 18 8.38 3.79 25.97
CA GLY A 18 8.75 2.77 24.98
C GLY A 18 7.70 2.54 23.90
N CYS A 19 6.80 3.50 23.69
CA CYS A 19 5.78 3.42 22.65
C CYS A 19 6.40 3.51 21.25
N ALA A 20 5.96 2.65 20.33
CA ALA A 20 6.29 2.79 18.91
C ALA A 20 5.47 3.94 18.29
N LEU A 21 6.14 4.87 17.62
CA LEU A 21 5.49 5.99 16.94
C LEU A 21 5.16 5.60 15.50
N LEU A 22 3.88 5.61 15.15
CA LEU A 22 3.42 5.31 13.81
C LEU A 22 3.11 6.60 13.05
N THR A 23 3.58 6.68 11.81
CA THR A 23 3.41 7.85 10.95
C THR A 23 2.67 7.50 9.66
N PRO A 24 1.98 8.45 9.02
CA PRO A 24 1.28 8.20 7.77
C PRO A 24 2.22 7.96 6.57
N ASN A 25 3.49 8.32 6.68
CA ASN A 25 4.45 8.15 5.59
C ASN A 25 5.90 8.16 6.07
N TYR A 26 6.79 7.68 5.22
CA TYR A 26 8.21 7.55 5.49
C TYR A 26 8.94 8.90 5.70
N ARG A 27 8.45 9.95 5.05
CA ARG A 27 9.05 11.29 5.15
C ARG A 27 8.92 11.83 6.57
N LEU A 28 7.73 11.69 7.17
CA LEU A 28 7.49 12.13 8.55
C LEU A 28 8.28 11.28 9.55
N ALA A 29 8.31 9.96 9.38
CA ALA A 29 9.12 9.07 10.24
C ALA A 29 10.60 9.50 10.25
N ARG A 30 11.20 9.71 9.08
CA ARG A 30 12.59 10.19 8.96
C ARG A 30 12.80 11.55 9.61
N ARG A 31 11.83 12.44 9.50
CA ARG A 31 11.93 13.79 10.08
C ARG A 31 11.91 13.74 11.60
N ILE A 32 10.99 13.00 12.21
CA ILE A 32 10.93 12.83 13.65
C ILE A 32 12.22 12.20 14.18
N LYS A 33 12.76 11.20 13.49
CA LYS A 33 14.01 10.54 13.84
C LYS A 33 15.19 11.52 13.81
N ALA A 34 15.30 12.30 12.76
CA ALA A 34 16.37 13.30 12.62
C ALA A 34 16.30 14.39 13.70
N GLU A 35 15.10 14.79 14.08
CA GLU A 35 14.91 15.78 15.16
C GLU A 35 15.29 15.20 16.53
N TRP A 36 14.90 13.95 16.80
CA TRP A 36 15.34 13.23 18.00
C TRP A 36 16.86 13.13 18.09
N ASP A 37 17.53 12.71 17.01
CA ASP A 37 18.98 12.59 16.96
C ASP A 37 19.65 13.95 17.20
N THR A 38 19.10 15.03 16.63
CA THR A 38 19.58 16.40 16.85
C THR A 38 19.47 16.83 18.31
N GLN A 39 18.36 16.50 18.97
CA GLN A 39 18.16 16.83 20.39
C GLN A 39 19.13 16.06 21.29
N ARG A 40 19.38 14.77 21.02
CA ARG A 40 20.34 13.95 21.76
C ARG A 40 21.77 14.49 21.62
N MET A 41 22.16 14.81 20.39
CA MET A 41 23.46 15.46 20.14
C MET A 41 23.60 16.81 20.87
N ALA A 42 22.55 17.62 20.86
CA ALA A 42 22.56 18.91 21.55
C ALA A 42 22.62 18.76 23.10
N ALA A 43 22.09 17.66 23.63
CA ALA A 43 22.21 17.30 25.04
C ALA A 43 23.60 16.73 25.40
N GLY A 44 24.51 16.58 24.43
CA GLY A 44 25.88 16.07 24.66
C GLY A 44 25.98 14.56 24.74
N GLU A 45 24.93 13.85 24.40
CA GLU A 45 24.94 12.39 24.32
C GLU A 45 25.76 11.92 23.12
N GLN A 46 26.60 10.92 23.29
CA GLN A 46 27.41 10.35 22.19
C GLN A 46 26.79 9.04 21.66
N VAL A 47 25.97 8.38 22.45
CA VAL A 47 25.29 7.13 22.11
C VAL A 47 23.88 7.17 22.69
N TRP A 48 22.87 6.89 21.90
CA TRP A 48 21.49 6.78 22.33
C TRP A 48 20.76 5.67 21.57
N GLU A 49 19.68 5.20 22.15
CA GLU A 49 18.84 4.21 21.52
C GLU A 49 18.05 4.85 20.34
N PRO A 50 18.02 4.19 19.17
CA PRO A 50 17.26 4.69 18.03
C PRO A 50 15.78 4.81 18.35
N LEU A 51 15.14 5.90 17.95
CA LEU A 51 13.73 6.11 18.16
C LEU A 51 12.90 5.08 17.35
N ALA A 52 11.99 4.39 18.04
CA ALA A 52 11.04 3.44 17.44
C ALA A 52 9.93 4.22 16.69
N VAL A 53 10.26 4.73 15.50
CA VAL A 53 9.34 5.47 14.62
C VAL A 53 9.37 4.88 13.23
N GLN A 54 8.20 4.58 12.67
CA GLN A 54 8.07 3.99 11.33
C GLN A 54 6.72 4.29 10.69
N PRO A 55 6.60 4.19 9.36
CA PRO A 55 5.31 4.28 8.67
C PRO A 55 4.35 3.18 9.12
N LEU A 56 3.05 3.51 9.21
CA LEU A 56 2.00 2.56 9.56
C LEU A 56 2.01 1.32 8.64
N GLU A 57 2.19 1.53 7.33
CA GLU A 57 2.23 0.43 6.36
C GLU A 57 3.40 -0.53 6.63
N SER A 58 4.59 0.00 6.93
CA SER A 58 5.76 -0.81 7.27
C SER A 58 5.56 -1.58 8.57
N TRP A 59 4.92 -0.96 9.55
CA TRP A 59 4.58 -1.61 10.81
C TRP A 59 3.57 -2.74 10.59
N LEU A 60 2.51 -2.50 9.83
CA LEU A 60 1.49 -3.51 9.51
C LEU A 60 2.09 -4.70 8.77
N LEU A 61 2.99 -4.46 7.80
CA LEU A 61 3.68 -5.52 7.09
C LEU A 61 4.53 -6.37 8.06
N GLY A 62 5.28 -5.73 8.95
CA GLY A 62 6.05 -6.44 9.97
C GLY A 62 5.17 -7.25 10.94
N GLN A 63 3.98 -6.74 11.32
CA GLN A 63 3.02 -7.51 12.13
C GLN A 63 2.45 -8.69 11.35
N TRP A 64 2.18 -8.52 10.06
CA TRP A 64 1.75 -9.60 9.19
C TRP A 64 2.80 -10.71 9.10
N GLU A 65 4.05 -10.36 8.83
CA GLU A 65 5.17 -11.31 8.79
C GLU A 65 5.34 -12.05 10.12
N LEU A 66 5.22 -11.34 11.24
CA LEU A 66 5.27 -11.94 12.56
C LEU A 66 4.13 -12.94 12.77
N ALA A 67 2.90 -12.58 12.38
CA ALA A 67 1.74 -13.45 12.52
C ALA A 67 1.86 -14.71 11.64
N VAL A 68 2.43 -14.59 10.43
CA VAL A 68 2.74 -15.75 9.57
C VAL A 68 3.82 -16.63 10.23
N ASN A 69 4.89 -16.05 10.76
CA ASN A 69 5.96 -16.80 11.42
C ASN A 69 5.50 -17.51 12.70
N LEU A 70 4.44 -17.02 13.32
CA LEU A 70 3.81 -17.63 14.51
C LEU A 70 2.68 -18.62 14.15
N ASP A 71 2.51 -18.94 12.87
CA ASP A 71 1.43 -19.80 12.35
C ASP A 71 0.01 -19.30 12.70
N LEU A 72 -0.15 -18.00 12.97
CA LEU A 72 -1.44 -17.37 13.22
C LEU A 72 -2.19 -17.02 11.92
N LEU A 73 -1.46 -16.83 10.83
CA LEU A 73 -1.97 -16.55 9.50
C LEU A 73 -1.34 -17.50 8.47
N PRO A 74 -2.06 -17.81 7.38
CA PRO A 74 -1.48 -18.59 6.29
C PRO A 74 -0.30 -17.84 5.67
N PRO A 75 0.71 -18.53 5.11
CA PRO A 75 1.93 -17.94 4.55
C PRO A 75 1.67 -17.25 3.19
N ILE A 76 0.72 -16.33 3.18
CA ILE A 76 0.35 -15.52 2.02
C ILE A 76 0.99 -14.15 2.19
N MET A 77 1.92 -13.80 1.31
CA MET A 77 2.51 -12.47 1.31
C MET A 77 1.68 -11.52 0.43
N PRO A 78 1.44 -10.28 0.88
CA PRO A 78 0.81 -9.28 0.03
C PRO A 78 1.72 -8.98 -1.17
N LEU A 79 1.10 -8.76 -2.34
CA LEU A 79 1.82 -8.33 -3.53
C LEU A 79 2.39 -6.92 -3.29
N ASP A 80 3.63 -6.70 -3.68
CA ASP A 80 4.20 -5.37 -3.70
C ASP A 80 3.58 -4.51 -4.84
N PRO A 81 3.73 -3.17 -4.80
CA PRO A 81 3.14 -2.29 -5.81
C PRO A 81 3.60 -2.59 -7.24
N ASN A 82 4.86 -3.02 -7.45
CA ASN A 82 5.39 -3.33 -8.77
C ASN A 82 4.81 -4.65 -9.29
N GLN A 83 4.72 -5.67 -8.43
CA GLN A 83 4.07 -6.94 -8.75
C GLN A 83 2.60 -6.72 -9.10
N THR A 84 1.90 -5.88 -8.34
CA THR A 84 0.51 -5.51 -8.61
C THR A 84 0.35 -4.86 -9.98
N LEU A 85 1.21 -3.90 -10.33
CA LEU A 85 1.17 -3.25 -11.65
C LEU A 85 1.50 -4.21 -12.78
N GLU A 86 2.44 -5.13 -12.59
CA GLU A 86 2.78 -6.12 -13.60
C GLU A 86 1.63 -7.09 -13.87
N LEU A 87 0.92 -7.54 -12.82
CA LEU A 87 -0.28 -8.35 -12.98
C LEU A 87 -1.39 -7.60 -13.74
N TRP A 88 -1.59 -6.32 -13.44
CA TRP A 88 -2.54 -5.49 -14.19
C TRP A 88 -2.15 -5.37 -15.66
N ARG A 89 -0.86 -5.15 -15.95
CA ARG A 89 -0.33 -5.09 -17.31
C ARG A 89 -0.59 -6.40 -18.05
N GLN A 90 -0.30 -7.52 -17.43
CA GLN A 90 -0.54 -8.84 -18.03
C GLN A 90 -2.01 -9.03 -18.38
N VAL A 91 -2.94 -8.80 -17.44
CA VAL A 91 -4.38 -8.92 -17.66
C VAL A 91 -4.85 -8.05 -18.83
N ILE A 92 -4.40 -6.79 -18.87
CA ILE A 92 -4.80 -5.83 -19.90
C ILE A 92 -4.27 -6.23 -21.28
N CYS A 93 -3.02 -6.68 -21.37
CA CYS A 93 -2.44 -7.13 -22.64
C CYS A 93 -3.13 -8.40 -23.15
N GLU A 94 -3.35 -9.39 -22.28
CA GLU A 94 -4.06 -10.63 -22.64
C GLU A 94 -5.49 -10.35 -23.14
N GLN A 95 -6.20 -9.43 -22.49
CA GLN A 95 -7.54 -9.04 -22.93
C GLN A 95 -7.53 -8.27 -24.25
N ALA A 96 -6.54 -7.40 -24.47
CA ALA A 96 -6.39 -6.66 -25.72
C ALA A 96 -6.11 -7.59 -26.91
N GLU A 97 -5.32 -8.64 -26.72
CA GLU A 97 -5.04 -9.66 -27.74
C GLU A 97 -6.30 -10.46 -28.14
N GLN A 98 -7.22 -10.67 -27.18
CA GLN A 98 -8.47 -11.39 -27.40
C GLN A 98 -9.57 -10.52 -28.03
N SER A 99 -9.39 -9.20 -28.07
CA SER A 99 -10.40 -8.25 -28.57
C SER A 99 -9.83 -7.43 -29.73
N PRO A 100 -9.96 -7.90 -30.98
CA PRO A 100 -9.33 -7.26 -32.15
C PRO A 100 -9.74 -5.79 -32.38
N ASP A 101 -10.92 -5.41 -31.90
CA ASP A 101 -11.46 -4.04 -32.03
C ASP A 101 -11.04 -3.10 -30.87
N TYR A 102 -10.33 -3.65 -29.87
CA TYR A 102 -9.90 -2.89 -28.70
C TYR A 102 -8.41 -2.53 -28.78
N HIS A 103 -8.12 -1.36 -29.31
CA HIS A 103 -6.76 -0.86 -29.45
C HIS A 103 -6.38 0.02 -28.27
N LEU A 104 -5.70 -0.56 -27.29
CA LEU A 104 -5.19 0.19 -26.15
C LEU A 104 -3.84 0.82 -26.52
N LEU A 105 -3.80 2.15 -26.64
CA LEU A 105 -2.60 2.89 -27.02
C LEU A 105 -1.52 2.90 -25.92
N ARG A 106 -1.89 2.72 -24.65
CA ARG A 106 -0.99 2.84 -23.49
C ARG A 106 -1.37 1.85 -22.37
N PRO A 107 -0.98 0.56 -22.48
CA PRO A 107 -1.28 -0.45 -21.47
C PRO A 107 -0.79 -0.09 -20.06
N ASP A 108 0.39 0.54 -19.97
CA ASP A 108 0.97 0.95 -18.67
C ASP A 108 0.12 2.00 -17.95
N ALA A 109 -0.41 2.97 -18.68
CA ALA A 109 -1.29 3.98 -18.10
C ALA A 109 -2.62 3.37 -17.66
N ALA A 110 -3.17 2.44 -18.46
CA ALA A 110 -4.38 1.71 -18.11
C ALA A 110 -4.17 0.84 -16.86
N ALA A 111 -3.03 0.16 -16.73
CA ALA A 111 -2.66 -0.61 -15.55
C ALA A 111 -2.61 0.24 -14.27
N GLN A 112 -2.04 1.44 -14.35
CA GLN A 112 -2.02 2.37 -13.22
C GLN A 112 -3.43 2.83 -12.83
N ILE A 113 -4.27 3.18 -13.80
CA ILE A 113 -5.65 3.61 -13.57
C ILE A 113 -6.46 2.46 -12.95
N ALA A 114 -6.35 1.24 -13.47
CA ALA A 114 -7.04 0.07 -12.97
C ALA A 114 -6.61 -0.28 -11.53
N SER A 115 -5.32 -0.19 -11.24
CA SER A 115 -4.80 -0.37 -9.88
C SER A 115 -5.40 0.66 -8.91
N HIS A 116 -5.39 1.94 -9.25
CA HIS A 116 -5.97 2.99 -8.42
C HIS A 116 -7.49 2.84 -8.25
N ALA A 117 -8.21 2.43 -9.30
CA ALA A 117 -9.64 2.17 -9.21
C ALA A 117 -9.93 1.03 -8.22
N ARG A 118 -9.19 -0.07 -8.30
CA ARG A 118 -9.31 -1.20 -7.36
C ARG A 118 -9.02 -0.78 -5.93
N ASP A 119 -7.95 -0.04 -5.69
CA ASP A 119 -7.59 0.48 -4.36
C ASP A 119 -8.72 1.37 -3.80
N THR A 120 -9.34 2.18 -4.65
CA THR A 120 -10.47 3.04 -4.26
C THR A 120 -11.68 2.20 -3.86
N LEU A 121 -12.04 1.19 -4.65
CA LEU A 121 -13.13 0.28 -4.33
C LEU A 121 -12.90 -0.44 -2.99
N GLN A 122 -11.68 -0.90 -2.74
CA GLN A 122 -11.31 -1.58 -1.50
C GLN A 122 -11.35 -0.63 -0.30
N ARG A 123 -10.80 0.58 -0.42
CA ARG A 123 -10.82 1.59 0.66
C ARG A 123 -12.23 1.99 1.06
N TRP A 124 -13.13 2.06 0.10
CA TRP A 124 -14.52 2.41 0.35
C TRP A 124 -15.39 1.19 0.65
N GLN A 125 -14.78 0.01 0.73
CA GLN A 125 -15.46 -1.25 1.01
C GLN A 125 -16.66 -1.50 0.09
N VAL A 126 -16.50 -1.13 -1.19
CA VAL A 126 -17.53 -1.30 -2.20
C VAL A 126 -17.73 -2.78 -2.47
N ASP A 127 -18.95 -3.28 -2.25
CA ASP A 127 -19.28 -4.67 -2.55
C ASP A 127 -19.47 -4.87 -4.06
N MET A 128 -18.45 -5.35 -4.72
CA MET A 128 -18.48 -5.64 -6.15
C MET A 128 -19.31 -6.89 -6.51
N ASN A 129 -19.90 -7.60 -5.52
CA ASN A 129 -20.86 -8.67 -5.75
C ASN A 129 -22.30 -8.13 -5.84
N ASP A 130 -22.55 -6.88 -5.45
CA ASP A 130 -23.85 -6.24 -5.60
C ASP A 130 -24.22 -6.17 -7.10
N ARG A 131 -25.34 -6.83 -7.43
CA ARG A 131 -25.83 -6.92 -8.81
C ARG A 131 -26.24 -5.58 -9.37
N ALA A 132 -26.88 -4.73 -8.57
CA ALA A 132 -27.33 -3.41 -9.03
C ALA A 132 -26.12 -2.51 -9.35
N LEU A 133 -25.11 -2.55 -8.49
CA LEU A 133 -23.87 -1.81 -8.72
C LEU A 133 -23.17 -2.29 -9.99
N ARG A 134 -23.00 -3.61 -10.17
CA ARG A 134 -22.39 -4.17 -11.39
C ARG A 134 -23.15 -3.78 -12.65
N GLN A 135 -24.47 -3.76 -12.61
CA GLN A 135 -25.28 -3.30 -13.74
C GLN A 135 -25.04 -1.83 -14.06
N SER A 136 -24.88 -0.97 -13.06
CA SER A 136 -24.58 0.44 -13.30
C SER A 136 -23.20 0.64 -13.96
N PHE A 137 -22.21 -0.15 -13.58
CA PHE A 137 -20.88 -0.13 -14.23
C PHE A 137 -20.93 -0.54 -15.70
N THR A 138 -21.80 -1.46 -16.07
CA THR A 138 -21.92 -1.90 -17.48
C THR A 138 -22.61 -0.91 -18.39
N LEU A 139 -23.17 0.18 -17.86
CA LEU A 139 -23.75 1.27 -18.66
C LEU A 139 -22.67 2.12 -19.36
N ASP A 140 -21.48 2.13 -18.81
CA ASP A 140 -20.31 2.77 -19.37
C ASP A 140 -19.33 1.73 -19.88
N GLN A 141 -18.81 1.90 -21.10
CA GLN A 141 -17.93 0.92 -21.75
C GLN A 141 -16.61 0.75 -20.99
N ASP A 142 -16.00 1.84 -20.52
CA ASP A 142 -14.72 1.78 -19.82
C ASP A 142 -14.88 1.11 -18.45
N CYS A 143 -15.97 1.43 -17.74
CA CYS A 143 -16.31 0.78 -16.48
C CYS A 143 -16.61 -0.71 -16.67
N GLY A 144 -17.31 -1.08 -17.74
CA GLY A 144 -17.59 -2.48 -18.09
C GLY A 144 -16.30 -3.26 -18.40
N THR A 145 -15.37 -2.65 -19.13
CA THR A 145 -14.04 -3.22 -19.42
C THR A 145 -13.24 -3.40 -18.15
N PHE A 146 -13.22 -2.39 -17.27
CA PHE A 146 -12.56 -2.49 -15.97
C PHE A 146 -13.10 -3.65 -15.13
N LEU A 147 -14.42 -3.90 -15.12
CA LEU A 147 -14.98 -5.03 -14.40
C LEU A 147 -14.46 -6.38 -14.92
N GLN A 148 -14.30 -6.52 -16.23
CA GLN A 148 -13.72 -7.74 -16.82
C GLN A 148 -12.27 -7.92 -16.38
N TRP A 149 -11.47 -6.85 -16.42
CA TRP A 149 -10.09 -6.88 -15.95
C TRP A 149 -10.00 -7.21 -14.46
N LEU A 150 -10.91 -6.67 -13.64
CA LEU A 150 -10.92 -6.92 -12.19
C LEU A 150 -11.10 -8.40 -11.89
N VAL A 151 -12.02 -9.08 -12.59
CA VAL A 151 -12.23 -10.53 -12.43
C VAL A 151 -10.99 -11.33 -12.81
N LEU A 152 -10.36 -11.01 -13.94
CA LEU A 152 -9.15 -11.68 -14.40
C LEU A 152 -7.97 -11.43 -13.46
N PHE A 153 -7.83 -10.18 -12.99
CA PHE A 153 -6.80 -9.82 -12.01
C PHE A 153 -6.93 -10.63 -10.72
N ASP A 154 -8.14 -10.73 -10.15
CA ASP A 154 -8.36 -11.47 -8.91
C ASP A 154 -8.09 -12.98 -9.09
N GLN A 155 -8.42 -13.56 -10.24
CA GLN A 155 -8.08 -14.94 -10.58
C GLN A 155 -6.55 -15.14 -10.67
N LEU A 156 -5.85 -14.25 -11.36
CA LEU A 156 -4.41 -14.32 -11.55
C LEU A 156 -3.67 -14.10 -10.22
N ALA A 157 -4.09 -13.10 -9.43
CA ALA A 157 -3.54 -12.83 -8.12
C ALA A 157 -3.74 -14.00 -7.14
N ALA A 158 -4.88 -14.68 -7.19
CA ALA A 158 -5.13 -15.89 -6.40
C ALA A 158 -4.17 -17.03 -6.78
N SER A 159 -3.94 -17.24 -8.08
CA SER A 159 -3.02 -18.29 -8.56
C SER A 159 -1.55 -17.98 -8.21
N THR A 160 -1.17 -16.72 -8.16
CA THR A 160 0.19 -16.28 -7.79
C THR A 160 0.45 -16.44 -6.29
N LYS A 161 -0.56 -16.26 -5.44
CA LYS A 161 -0.47 -16.43 -3.97
C LYS A 161 -0.37 -17.90 -3.54
N MET A 162 -0.70 -18.84 -4.42
CA MET A 162 -0.65 -20.28 -4.13
C MET A 162 0.70 -20.93 -4.50
N ARG A 163 1.67 -20.16 -4.99
CA ARG A 163 3.02 -20.63 -5.30
C ARG A 163 4.02 -20.13 -4.26
#